data_f1c5a723a53a6258ae6d75413024a180
#
_entry.id   f1c5a723a53a6258ae6d75413024a180
#
_cell.length_a   1.000
_cell.length_b   1.000
_cell.length_c   1.000
_cell.angle_alpha   90.00
_cell.angle_beta   90.00
_cell.angle_gamma   90.00
#
_symmetry.space_group_name_H-M   'P 1'
#
loop_
_entity.id
_entity.type
_entity.pdbx_description
1 polymer ?
#
loop_
_entity_poly.entity_id
_entity_poly.type
_entity_poly.pdbx_seq_one_letter_code
_entity_poly.pdbx_strand_id
1 'polypeptide(L)'
;MLEVGPDAPTLCEGWSVRDLAGHLVLRERRPDAAVGILVKPLRPYTDRVQRQLSDRAWPSVVEDVRSGPPALLRAVDEQANVVEMFVHHEDVRRAQPDAVPRMLDPGEERALWARLAPMARLVRRLLPVGVTLEAPGFGRVEARRGEPHVTVTGPPGELVLFVTGRRRAARVDLSGPPDAVSRLEAARLGL
;
A
#
# COMPACT_ATOMS: atom_id res chain seq x y z
N MET A 1 -4.82 -4.55 -14.52
CA MET A 1 -5.53 -3.33 -14.94
C MET A 1 -6.24 -3.52 -16.29
N LEU A 2 -5.58 -4.02 -17.34
CA LEU A 2 -6.24 -4.24 -18.64
C LEU A 2 -7.41 -5.24 -18.56
N GLU A 3 -7.25 -6.31 -17.83
CA GLU A 3 -8.25 -7.38 -17.69
C GLU A 3 -9.52 -6.92 -16.96
N VAL A 4 -9.37 -6.12 -15.91
CA VAL A 4 -10.50 -5.66 -15.09
C VAL A 4 -11.16 -4.40 -15.64
N GLY A 5 -10.48 -3.66 -16.50
CA GLY A 5 -10.98 -2.42 -17.10
C GLY A 5 -10.76 -1.15 -16.23
N PRO A 6 -10.93 0.04 -16.84
CA PRO A 6 -10.65 1.31 -16.18
C PRO A 6 -11.61 1.66 -15.04
N ASP A 7 -12.85 1.23 -15.15
CA ASP A 7 -13.94 1.62 -14.23
C ASP A 7 -14.15 0.62 -13.08
N ALA A 8 -13.33 -0.45 -13.04
CA ALA A 8 -13.39 -1.43 -11.96
C ALA A 8 -13.00 -0.81 -10.60
N PRO A 9 -13.59 -1.30 -9.49
CA PRO A 9 -13.29 -0.79 -8.16
C PRO A 9 -11.86 -1.12 -7.71
N THR A 10 -11.36 -0.34 -6.74
CA THR A 10 -10.13 -0.61 -6.02
C THR A 10 -10.37 -0.60 -4.50
N LEU A 11 -9.39 -1.05 -3.70
CA LEU A 11 -9.45 -0.88 -2.24
C LEU A 11 -9.18 0.57 -1.80
N CYS A 12 -8.69 1.43 -2.69
CA CYS A 12 -8.58 2.86 -2.43
C CYS A 12 -9.98 3.48 -2.48
N GLU A 13 -10.49 3.93 -1.33
CA GLU A 13 -11.84 4.44 -1.20
C GLU A 13 -12.12 5.56 -2.21
N GLY A 14 -13.18 5.38 -3.01
CA GLY A 14 -13.62 6.32 -4.04
C GLY A 14 -12.79 6.33 -5.33
N TRP A 15 -11.80 5.43 -5.48
CA TRP A 15 -10.97 5.35 -6.68
C TRP A 15 -11.31 4.15 -7.56
N SER A 16 -11.47 4.40 -8.84
CA SER A 16 -11.46 3.39 -9.88
C SER A 16 -10.03 2.95 -10.24
N VAL A 17 -9.90 1.89 -11.02
CA VAL A 17 -8.61 1.47 -11.58
C VAL A 17 -7.96 2.57 -12.42
N ARG A 18 -8.77 3.38 -13.10
CA ARG A 18 -8.33 4.56 -13.86
C ARG A 18 -7.69 5.62 -12.96
N ASP A 19 -8.33 5.94 -11.84
CA ASP A 19 -7.81 6.93 -10.88
C ASP A 19 -6.50 6.46 -10.27
N LEU A 20 -6.42 5.18 -9.92
CA LEU A 20 -5.22 4.57 -9.38
C LEU A 20 -4.07 4.53 -10.41
N ALA A 21 -4.37 4.22 -11.68
CA ALA A 21 -3.36 4.27 -12.74
C ALA A 21 -2.85 5.70 -12.96
N GLY A 22 -3.75 6.70 -12.96
CA GLY A 22 -3.37 8.12 -13.03
C GLY A 22 -2.48 8.54 -11.86
N HIS A 23 -2.76 8.05 -10.65
CA HIS A 23 -1.93 8.25 -9.46
C HIS A 23 -0.51 7.67 -9.63
N LEU A 24 -0.41 6.43 -10.10
CA LEU A 24 0.89 5.79 -10.34
C LEU A 24 1.72 6.55 -11.38
N VAL A 25 1.10 6.95 -12.51
CA VAL A 25 1.77 7.74 -13.55
C VAL A 25 2.21 9.11 -13.00
N LEU A 26 1.35 9.79 -12.22
CA LEU A 26 1.71 11.06 -11.58
C LEU A 26 2.95 10.87 -10.70
N ARG A 27 2.93 9.87 -9.84
CA ARG A 27 4.01 9.63 -8.88
C ARG A 27 5.35 9.33 -9.56
N GLU A 28 5.32 8.54 -10.64
CA GLU A 28 6.53 8.11 -11.34
C GLU A 28 7.07 9.14 -12.33
N ARG A 29 6.20 10.00 -12.91
CA ARG A 29 6.57 10.86 -14.03
C ARG A 29 6.40 12.35 -13.78
N ARG A 30 5.74 12.73 -12.68
CA ARG A 30 5.47 14.14 -12.33
C ARG A 30 5.90 14.44 -10.89
N PRO A 31 7.23 14.44 -10.63
CA PRO A 31 7.76 14.73 -9.29
C PRO A 31 7.33 16.11 -8.78
N ASP A 32 7.13 17.08 -9.69
CA ASP A 32 6.57 18.40 -9.38
C ASP A 32 5.17 18.35 -8.76
N ALA A 33 4.33 17.42 -9.22
CA ALA A 33 2.97 17.24 -8.71
C ALA A 33 2.89 16.22 -7.56
N ALA A 34 3.81 15.24 -7.51
CA ALA A 34 3.84 14.21 -6.48
C ALA A 34 4.10 14.78 -5.06
N VAL A 35 4.77 15.93 -4.96
CA VAL A 35 5.02 16.60 -3.68
C VAL A 35 3.73 16.86 -2.89
N GLY A 36 2.61 17.17 -3.55
CA GLY A 36 1.33 17.44 -2.89
C GLY A 36 0.64 16.19 -2.31
N ILE A 37 1.15 14.98 -2.56
CA ILE A 37 0.75 13.77 -1.84
C ILE A 37 1.07 13.92 -0.35
N LEU A 38 2.23 14.51 -0.03
CA LEU A 38 2.72 14.70 1.33
C LEU A 38 2.47 16.13 1.85
N VAL A 39 2.47 17.12 0.99
CA VAL A 39 2.39 18.55 1.33
C VAL A 39 0.97 19.07 1.05
N LYS A 40 0.14 19.11 2.10
CA LYS A 40 -1.29 19.47 2.00
C LYS A 40 -1.61 20.74 1.18
N PRO A 41 -0.87 21.87 1.30
CA PRO A 41 -1.14 23.07 0.49
C PRO A 41 -1.02 22.85 -1.02
N LEU A 42 -0.22 21.87 -1.46
CA LEU A 42 -0.02 21.57 -2.89
C LEU A 42 -1.01 20.51 -3.43
N ARG A 43 -1.82 19.92 -2.56
CA ARG A 43 -2.80 18.89 -2.92
C ARG A 43 -3.73 19.30 -4.08
N PRO A 44 -4.28 20.52 -4.16
CA PRO A 44 -5.14 20.89 -5.27
C PRO A 44 -4.43 20.84 -6.65
N TYR A 45 -3.13 21.11 -6.69
CA TYR A 45 -2.33 20.96 -7.90
C TYR A 45 -2.15 19.48 -8.25
N THR A 46 -1.78 18.66 -7.29
CA THR A 46 -1.66 17.20 -7.43
C THR A 46 -2.96 16.59 -7.97
N ASP A 47 -4.09 16.91 -7.34
CA ASP A 47 -5.41 16.39 -7.73
C ASP A 47 -5.79 16.81 -9.17
N ARG A 48 -5.43 18.04 -9.58
CA ARG A 48 -5.63 18.51 -10.96
C ARG A 48 -4.80 17.68 -11.95
N VAL A 49 -3.51 17.51 -11.67
CA VAL A 49 -2.61 16.76 -12.55
C VAL A 49 -3.03 15.29 -12.62
N GLN A 50 -3.41 14.70 -11.50
CA GLN A 50 -3.90 13.31 -11.45
C GLN A 50 -5.13 13.14 -12.34
N ARG A 51 -6.14 14.02 -12.24
CA ARG A 51 -7.32 13.97 -13.11
C ARG A 51 -6.94 14.07 -14.60
N GLN A 52 -6.07 15.02 -14.96
CA GLN A 52 -5.60 15.15 -16.33
C GLN A 52 -4.92 13.88 -16.88
N LEU A 53 -4.18 13.17 -16.03
CA LEU A 53 -3.55 11.90 -16.39
C LEU A 53 -4.58 10.77 -16.51
N SER A 54 -5.55 10.71 -15.58
CA SER A 54 -6.63 9.73 -15.59
C SER A 54 -7.55 9.89 -16.80
N ASP A 55 -7.79 11.11 -17.28
CA ASP A 55 -8.65 11.43 -18.43
C ASP A 55 -8.03 11.07 -19.79
N ARG A 56 -6.75 10.69 -19.84
CA ARG A 56 -6.07 10.27 -21.06
C ARG A 56 -6.64 8.96 -21.60
N ALA A 57 -6.36 8.66 -22.88
CA ALA A 57 -6.73 7.38 -23.50
C ALA A 57 -6.21 6.21 -22.67
N TRP A 58 -7.11 5.30 -22.25
CA TRP A 58 -6.78 4.21 -21.32
C TRP A 58 -5.56 3.38 -21.71
N PRO A 59 -5.38 2.95 -22.97
CA PRO A 59 -4.18 2.22 -23.37
C PRO A 59 -2.88 2.98 -23.12
N SER A 60 -2.90 4.33 -23.28
CA SER A 60 -1.75 5.19 -23.04
C SER A 60 -1.41 5.27 -21.55
N VAL A 61 -2.41 5.37 -20.67
CA VAL A 61 -2.18 5.38 -19.22
C VAL A 61 -1.59 4.05 -18.75
N VAL A 62 -2.13 2.93 -19.24
CA VAL A 62 -1.62 1.59 -18.92
C VAL A 62 -0.19 1.40 -19.42
N GLU A 63 0.14 1.89 -20.61
CA GLU A 63 1.50 1.82 -21.15
C GLU A 63 2.49 2.65 -20.32
N ASP A 64 2.06 3.81 -19.84
CA ASP A 64 2.87 4.63 -18.93
C ASP A 64 3.17 3.90 -17.62
N VAL A 65 2.18 3.22 -17.03
CA VAL A 65 2.37 2.37 -15.83
C VAL A 65 3.31 1.20 -16.13
N ARG A 66 3.11 0.53 -17.28
CA ARG A 66 3.94 -0.62 -17.68
C ARG A 66 5.40 -0.27 -17.90
N SER A 67 5.67 0.86 -18.56
CA SER A 67 7.03 1.31 -18.86
C SER A 67 7.76 1.87 -17.64
N GLY A 68 7.02 2.17 -16.56
CA GLY A 68 7.57 2.69 -15.32
C GLY A 68 8.16 4.09 -15.43
N PRO A 69 8.93 4.54 -14.44
CA PRO A 69 9.51 5.86 -14.41
C PRO A 69 10.55 6.04 -15.52
N PRO A 70 10.74 7.28 -16.04
CA PRO A 70 11.83 7.62 -16.94
C PRO A 70 13.19 7.22 -16.36
N ALA A 71 14.14 6.85 -17.23
CA ALA A 71 15.45 6.31 -16.82
C ALA A 71 16.17 7.19 -15.78
N LEU A 72 16.05 8.52 -15.90
CA LEU A 72 16.66 9.49 -14.99
C LEU A 72 16.06 9.44 -13.56
N LEU A 73 14.83 8.98 -13.40
CA LEU A 73 14.12 8.92 -12.13
C LEU A 73 14.17 7.53 -11.48
N ARG A 74 14.60 6.48 -12.22
CA ARG A 74 14.62 5.09 -11.73
C ARG A 74 15.51 4.90 -10.51
N ALA A 75 16.66 5.55 -10.45
CA ALA A 75 17.63 5.35 -9.38
C ALA A 75 17.20 5.90 -8.02
N VAL A 76 16.25 6.84 -7.99
CA VAL A 76 15.83 7.53 -6.75
C VAL A 76 14.73 6.76 -6.01
N ASP A 77 14.00 5.86 -6.67
CA ASP A 77 12.72 5.35 -6.16
C ASP A 77 12.58 3.81 -6.10
N GLU A 78 13.61 3.06 -6.46
CA GLU A 78 13.53 1.59 -6.58
C GLU A 78 13.04 0.90 -5.30
N GLN A 79 13.37 1.45 -4.14
CA GLN A 79 13.03 0.87 -2.86
C GLN A 79 11.62 1.23 -2.36
N ALA A 80 11.15 2.43 -2.65
CA ALA A 80 9.79 2.86 -2.32
C ALA A 80 8.78 2.25 -3.30
N ASN A 81 9.17 2.06 -4.56
CA ASN A 81 8.33 1.47 -5.61
C ASN A 81 7.92 0.03 -5.34
N VAL A 82 8.77 -0.81 -4.71
CA VAL A 82 8.40 -2.21 -4.41
C VAL A 82 7.13 -2.29 -3.58
N VAL A 83 7.03 -1.51 -2.50
CA VAL A 83 5.85 -1.52 -1.62
C VAL A 83 4.65 -0.90 -2.32
N GLU A 84 4.84 0.24 -2.96
CA GLU A 84 3.78 0.96 -3.65
C GLU A 84 3.15 0.13 -4.77
N MET A 85 3.98 -0.44 -5.63
CA MET A 85 3.49 -1.30 -6.71
C MET A 85 2.82 -2.57 -6.18
N PHE A 86 3.36 -3.17 -5.11
CA PHE A 86 2.73 -4.31 -4.46
C PHE A 86 1.35 -3.93 -3.90
N VAL A 87 1.27 -2.88 -3.09
CA VAL A 87 0.03 -2.45 -2.43
C VAL A 87 -1.03 -2.10 -3.48
N HIS A 88 -0.69 -1.30 -4.48
CA HIS A 88 -1.66 -0.90 -5.51
C HIS A 88 -2.02 -2.02 -6.49
N HIS A 89 -1.15 -3.00 -6.71
CA HIS A 89 -1.52 -4.22 -7.40
C HIS A 89 -2.58 -5.00 -6.60
N GLU A 90 -2.37 -5.14 -5.29
CA GLU A 90 -3.36 -5.79 -4.42
C GLU A 90 -4.64 -4.94 -4.25
N ASP A 91 -4.56 -3.61 -4.29
CA ASP A 91 -5.73 -2.73 -4.29
C ASP A 91 -6.67 -3.01 -5.48
N VAL A 92 -6.11 -3.25 -6.67
CA VAL A 92 -6.91 -3.65 -7.85
C VAL A 92 -7.41 -5.07 -7.73
N ARG A 93 -6.53 -6.01 -7.37
CA ARG A 93 -6.86 -7.44 -7.32
C ARG A 93 -7.92 -7.76 -6.28
N ARG A 94 -7.70 -7.29 -5.04
CA ARG A 94 -8.54 -7.65 -3.88
C ARG A 94 -9.86 -6.90 -3.82
N ALA A 95 -10.07 -5.93 -4.68
CA ALA A 95 -11.38 -5.30 -4.87
C ALA A 95 -12.30 -6.11 -5.80
N GLN A 96 -11.79 -7.16 -6.47
CA GLN A 96 -12.62 -8.02 -7.34
C GLN A 96 -13.33 -9.11 -6.53
N PRO A 97 -14.52 -9.58 -6.97
CA PRO A 97 -15.37 -10.49 -6.17
C PRO A 97 -14.70 -11.79 -5.71
N ASP A 98 -13.89 -12.41 -6.56
CA ASP A 98 -13.29 -13.72 -6.29
C ASP A 98 -11.79 -13.65 -5.96
N ALA A 99 -11.35 -12.51 -5.43
CA ALA A 99 -9.95 -12.29 -5.14
C ALA A 99 -9.45 -13.18 -3.99
N VAL A 100 -8.43 -13.97 -4.27
CA VAL A 100 -7.69 -14.75 -3.27
C VAL A 100 -6.28 -14.17 -3.08
N PRO A 101 -5.67 -14.27 -1.90
CA PRO A 101 -4.26 -13.94 -1.73
C PRO A 101 -3.41 -14.70 -2.73
N ARG A 102 -2.46 -14.02 -3.36
CA ARG A 102 -1.49 -14.68 -4.24
C ARG A 102 -0.27 -15.16 -3.46
N MET A 103 0.31 -16.25 -3.87
CA MET A 103 1.62 -16.63 -3.39
C MET A 103 2.66 -15.73 -4.04
N LEU A 104 3.45 -15.07 -3.21
CA LEU A 104 4.58 -14.27 -3.66
C LEU A 104 5.82 -15.17 -3.82
N ASP A 105 6.72 -14.80 -4.72
CA ASP A 105 8.00 -15.48 -4.76
C ASP A 105 8.86 -15.09 -3.53
N PRO A 106 9.83 -15.94 -3.14
CA PRO A 106 10.66 -15.68 -1.96
C PRO A 106 11.50 -14.40 -2.04
N GLY A 107 11.74 -13.86 -3.24
CA GLY A 107 12.45 -12.59 -3.46
C GLY A 107 11.53 -11.41 -3.15
N GLU A 108 10.29 -11.44 -3.65
CA GLU A 108 9.26 -10.44 -3.32
C GLU A 108 9.00 -10.40 -1.79
N GLU A 109 8.82 -11.56 -1.16
CA GLU A 109 8.60 -11.67 0.29
C GLU A 109 9.77 -11.04 1.08
N ARG A 110 11.02 -11.35 0.74
CA ARG A 110 12.20 -10.73 1.37
C ARG A 110 12.26 -9.22 1.16
N ALA A 111 11.93 -8.75 -0.05
CA ALA A 111 11.93 -7.33 -0.36
C ALA A 111 10.87 -6.58 0.46
N LEU A 112 9.66 -7.12 0.61
CA LEU A 112 8.58 -6.56 1.43
C LEU A 112 8.94 -6.59 2.92
N TRP A 113 9.49 -7.71 3.41
CA TRP A 113 9.95 -7.83 4.80
C TRP A 113 10.99 -6.77 5.17
N ALA A 114 11.97 -6.54 4.29
CA ALA A 114 13.00 -5.53 4.52
C ALA A 114 12.44 -4.10 4.66
N ARG A 115 11.24 -3.84 4.12
CA ARG A 115 10.56 -2.54 4.20
C ARG A 115 9.60 -2.42 5.39
N LEU A 116 9.23 -3.55 6.02
CA LEU A 116 8.21 -3.57 7.07
C LEU A 116 8.62 -2.76 8.30
N ALA A 117 9.88 -2.86 8.75
CA ALA A 117 10.35 -2.15 9.95
C ALA A 117 10.32 -0.62 9.80
N PRO A 118 10.81 0.01 8.72
CA PRO A 118 10.65 1.45 8.52
C PRO A 118 9.18 1.86 8.38
N MET A 119 8.33 1.08 7.70
CA MET A 119 6.90 1.36 7.57
C MET A 119 6.18 1.32 8.93
N ALA A 120 6.46 0.31 9.73
CA ALA A 120 5.91 0.18 11.08
C ALA A 120 6.24 1.40 11.97
N ARG A 121 7.44 1.96 11.81
CA ARG A 121 7.83 3.21 12.51
C ARG A 121 6.99 4.42 12.09
N LEU A 122 6.60 4.51 10.82
CA LEU A 122 5.76 5.62 10.33
C LEU A 122 4.36 5.54 10.94
N VAL A 123 3.76 4.35 11.01
CA VAL A 123 2.39 4.17 11.51
C VAL A 123 2.31 4.02 13.03
N ARG A 124 3.43 3.94 13.75
CA ARG A 124 3.45 3.65 15.19
C ARG A 124 2.56 4.57 16.03
N ARG A 125 2.42 5.85 15.63
CA ARG A 125 1.58 6.83 16.34
C ARG A 125 0.09 6.63 16.12
N LEU A 126 -0.28 5.88 15.08
CA LEU A 126 -1.65 5.54 14.75
C LEU A 126 -2.11 4.25 15.44
N LEU A 127 -1.16 3.45 15.96
CA LEU A 127 -1.47 2.21 16.67
C LEU A 127 -1.97 2.55 18.09
N PRO A 128 -3.15 2.04 18.52
CA PRO A 128 -3.74 2.35 19.82
C PRO A 128 -3.17 1.51 20.98
N VAL A 129 -2.46 0.43 20.68
CA VAL A 129 -1.90 -0.57 21.62
C VAL A 129 -0.48 -0.92 21.25
N GLY A 130 0.24 -1.65 22.10
CA GLY A 130 1.51 -2.30 21.74
C GLY A 130 1.30 -3.28 20.60
N VAL A 131 2.19 -3.31 19.61
CA VAL A 131 2.07 -4.18 18.44
C VAL A 131 3.41 -4.75 18.03
N THR A 132 3.46 -6.08 17.89
CA THR A 132 4.53 -6.81 17.21
C THR A 132 3.98 -7.39 15.91
N LEU A 133 4.72 -7.20 14.82
CA LEU A 133 4.47 -7.85 13.53
C LEU A 133 5.39 -9.07 13.44
N GLU A 134 4.82 -10.24 13.18
CA GLU A 134 5.55 -11.50 13.10
C GLU A 134 5.32 -12.18 11.76
N ALA A 135 6.39 -12.48 11.03
CA ALA A 135 6.34 -13.27 9.81
C ALA A 135 7.09 -14.61 10.02
N PRO A 136 6.40 -15.75 9.97
CA PRO A 136 7.05 -17.05 10.09
C PRO A 136 8.18 -17.22 9.05
N GLY A 137 9.35 -17.61 9.50
CA GLY A 137 10.54 -17.75 8.65
C GLY A 137 11.31 -16.45 8.37
N PHE A 138 10.79 -15.28 8.74
CA PHE A 138 11.45 -13.99 8.54
C PHE A 138 11.83 -13.31 9.86
N GLY A 139 10.99 -13.41 10.89
CA GLY A 139 11.27 -12.87 12.21
C GLY A 139 10.17 -11.95 12.75
N ARG A 140 10.56 -10.99 13.60
CA ARG A 140 9.64 -10.07 14.30
C ARG A 140 10.08 -8.63 14.17
N VAL A 141 9.10 -7.72 14.07
CA VAL A 141 9.28 -6.28 14.08
C VAL A 141 8.39 -5.68 15.16
N GLU A 142 8.98 -5.04 16.17
CA GLU A 142 8.23 -4.28 17.15
C GLU A 142 7.79 -2.94 16.55
N ALA A 143 6.50 -2.85 16.17
CA ALA A 143 5.92 -1.65 15.57
C ALA A 143 5.64 -0.58 16.63
N ARG A 144 5.11 -0.98 17.80
CA ARG A 144 4.87 -0.11 18.96
C ARG A 144 5.05 -0.88 20.26
N ARG A 145 5.83 -0.30 21.18
CA ARG A 145 5.91 -0.75 22.57
C ARG A 145 4.68 -0.38 23.37
N GLY A 146 4.39 -1.15 24.40
CA GLY A 146 3.37 -0.84 25.40
C GLY A 146 2.39 -1.98 25.65
N GLU A 147 1.63 -1.81 26.73
CA GLU A 147 0.54 -2.72 27.13
C GLU A 147 -0.80 -1.97 27.07
N PRO A 148 -1.91 -2.64 26.72
CA PRO A 148 -1.97 -4.04 26.30
C PRO A 148 -1.29 -4.25 24.93
N HIS A 149 -0.83 -5.50 24.64
CA HIS A 149 -0.04 -5.84 23.49
C HIS A 149 -0.74 -6.85 22.58
N VAL A 150 -0.61 -6.65 21.25
CA VAL A 150 -1.13 -7.55 20.21
C VAL A 150 -0.01 -7.97 19.28
N THR A 151 0.06 -9.27 18.99
CA THR A 151 0.91 -9.81 17.92
C THR A 151 0.07 -10.00 16.67
N VAL A 152 0.55 -9.47 15.55
CA VAL A 152 -0.03 -9.60 14.21
C VAL A 152 0.85 -10.55 13.42
N THR A 153 0.36 -11.74 13.11
CA THR A 153 1.12 -12.81 12.45
C THR A 153 0.62 -13.02 11.02
N GLY A 154 1.55 -13.10 10.06
CA GLY A 154 1.22 -13.38 8.67
C GLY A 154 2.45 -13.31 7.74
N PRO A 155 2.28 -13.66 6.47
CA PRO A 155 3.33 -13.46 5.45
C PRO A 155 3.70 -11.98 5.30
N PRO A 156 4.94 -11.63 4.89
CA PRO A 156 5.39 -10.25 4.72
C PRO A 156 4.44 -9.38 3.91
N GLY A 157 3.91 -9.87 2.77
CA GLY A 157 2.94 -9.13 1.95
C GLY A 157 1.66 -8.78 2.70
N GLU A 158 1.12 -9.72 3.50
CA GLU A 158 -0.10 -9.48 4.29
C GLU A 158 0.15 -8.47 5.41
N LEU A 159 1.32 -8.53 6.05
CA LEU A 159 1.72 -7.54 7.06
C LEU A 159 1.90 -6.15 6.46
N VAL A 160 2.43 -6.04 5.24
CA VAL A 160 2.51 -4.77 4.50
C VAL A 160 1.12 -4.21 4.24
N LEU A 161 0.17 -5.03 3.75
CA LEU A 161 -1.23 -4.60 3.56
C LEU A 161 -1.87 -4.15 4.87
N PHE A 162 -1.62 -4.86 5.96
CA PHE A 162 -2.12 -4.50 7.28
C PHE A 162 -1.63 -3.11 7.71
N VAL A 163 -0.32 -2.84 7.66
CA VAL A 163 0.24 -1.55 8.11
C VAL A 163 -0.08 -0.38 7.17
N THR A 164 -0.35 -0.65 5.90
CA THR A 164 -0.79 0.35 4.91
C THR A 164 -2.29 0.61 4.92
N GLY A 165 -3.03 0.05 5.89
CA GLY A 165 -4.45 0.33 6.09
C GLY A 165 -5.41 -0.60 5.36
N ARG A 166 -4.92 -1.58 4.58
CA ARG A 166 -5.75 -2.59 3.87
C ARG A 166 -6.14 -3.75 4.79
N ARG A 167 -6.40 -3.48 6.07
CA ARG A 167 -6.59 -4.49 7.12
C ARG A 167 -7.72 -5.48 6.83
N ARG A 168 -8.84 -5.01 6.24
CA ARG A 168 -9.97 -5.90 5.89
C ARG A 168 -9.64 -6.87 4.77
N ALA A 169 -8.68 -6.51 3.93
CA ALA A 169 -8.20 -7.35 2.83
C ALA A 169 -6.99 -8.20 3.22
N ALA A 170 -6.23 -7.79 4.25
CA ALA A 170 -5.07 -8.52 4.75
C ALA A 170 -5.48 -9.83 5.45
N ARG A 171 -4.74 -10.89 5.20
CA ARG A 171 -4.91 -12.21 5.83
C ARG A 171 -3.85 -12.38 6.90
N VAL A 172 -4.16 -11.93 8.10
CA VAL A 172 -3.28 -11.96 9.27
C VAL A 172 -4.04 -12.50 10.48
N ASP A 173 -3.33 -13.14 11.40
CA ASP A 173 -3.84 -13.58 12.69
C ASP A 173 -3.49 -12.55 13.77
N LEU A 174 -4.46 -12.21 14.61
CA LEU A 174 -4.28 -11.29 15.72
C LEU A 174 -4.33 -12.06 17.03
N SER A 175 -3.28 -11.96 17.85
CA SER A 175 -3.17 -12.62 19.15
C SER A 175 -2.87 -11.60 20.25
N GLY A 176 -3.72 -11.56 21.28
CA GLY A 176 -3.61 -10.64 22.42
C GLY A 176 -4.91 -10.56 23.21
N PRO A 177 -5.00 -9.67 24.22
CA PRO A 177 -6.23 -9.41 24.95
C PRO A 177 -7.37 -8.98 24.00
N PRO A 178 -8.61 -9.52 24.15
CA PRO A 178 -9.70 -9.26 23.20
C PRO A 178 -10.03 -7.78 22.98
N ASP A 179 -9.99 -6.97 24.04
CA ASP A 179 -10.20 -5.54 23.97
C ASP A 179 -9.08 -4.81 23.20
N ALA A 180 -7.84 -5.28 23.33
CA ALA A 180 -6.71 -4.73 22.60
C ALA A 180 -6.79 -5.06 21.10
N VAL A 181 -7.19 -6.29 20.76
CA VAL A 181 -7.46 -6.72 19.38
C VAL A 181 -8.56 -5.87 18.78
N SER A 182 -9.70 -5.71 19.46
CA SER A 182 -10.82 -4.87 18.99
C SER A 182 -10.42 -3.41 18.78
N ARG A 183 -9.60 -2.84 19.67
CA ARG A 183 -9.06 -1.49 19.51
C ARG A 183 -8.13 -1.38 18.30
N LEU A 184 -7.29 -2.39 18.08
CA LEU A 184 -6.40 -2.42 16.91
C LEU A 184 -7.20 -2.56 15.62
N GLU A 185 -8.24 -3.37 15.59
CA GLU A 185 -9.14 -3.51 14.43
C GLU A 185 -9.95 -2.24 14.12
N ALA A 186 -10.32 -1.47 15.13
CA ALA A 186 -11.03 -0.20 14.96
C ALA A 186 -10.11 0.95 14.53
N ALA A 187 -8.80 0.86 14.74
CA ALA A 187 -7.86 1.94 14.44
C ALA A 187 -7.80 2.23 12.94
N ARG A 188 -7.69 3.50 12.55
CA ARG A 188 -7.44 3.89 11.15
C ARG A 188 -5.94 3.91 10.92
N LEU A 189 -5.43 2.86 10.30
CA LEU A 189 -4.07 2.79 9.78
C LEU A 189 -4.09 3.23 8.31
N GLY A 190 -2.99 3.75 7.84
CA GLY A 190 -2.80 4.15 6.45
C GLY A 190 -1.71 5.21 6.36
N LEU A 191 -0.96 5.16 5.28
CA LEU A 191 0.04 6.15 4.86
C LEU A 191 -0.56 7.01 3.75
#